data_665f489f1d83baff2bf8877043fc284d
#
_entry.id   665f489f1d83baff2bf8877043fc284d
#
_cell.length_a   1.000
_cell.length_b   1.000
_cell.length_c   1.000
_cell.angle_alpha   90.00
_cell.angle_beta   90.00
_cell.angle_gamma   90.00
#
_symmetry.space_group_name_H-M   'P 1'
#
loop_
_entity.id
_entity.type
_entity.pdbx_description
1 polymer ?
#
loop_
_entity_poly.entity_id
_entity_poly.type
_entity_poly.pdbx_seq_one_letter_code
_entity_poly.pdbx_strand_id
1 'polypeptide(L)'
;MKINAGEIKVGMLLEYKNDLWQVLKTQHVKPGKGGAFAQVEMKSLNKSTKLNERFRSNESVEKASLEDVTYNYLYSDEEKLFFIEPKSFEQIELAKNLVGEKSKLLMENLEVTISFYNDKPVSLELPKNITCVIETTDVALKGQTISSSYKPAKLNNGLNIQVPPFIESGDCLLYTSDAADDIPR
;
A
#
# COMPACT_ATOMS: atom_id res chain seq x y z
N MET A 1 20.04 10.88 -1.60
CA MET A 1 21.06 10.11 -2.33
C MET A 1 20.89 10.37 -3.83
N LYS A 2 21.95 10.77 -4.52
CA LYS A 2 21.90 11.05 -5.96
C LYS A 2 21.97 9.76 -6.78
N ILE A 3 21.07 9.58 -7.71
CA ILE A 3 21.03 8.48 -8.66
C ILE A 3 20.93 9.03 -10.08
N ASN A 4 21.30 8.26 -11.08
CA ASN A 4 21.08 8.63 -12.47
C ASN A 4 19.62 8.40 -12.86
N ALA A 5 19.09 9.29 -13.70
CA ALA A 5 17.69 9.15 -14.15
C ALA A 5 17.40 7.82 -14.88
N GLY A 6 18.44 7.19 -15.43
CA GLY A 6 18.34 5.83 -15.99
C GLY A 6 18.09 4.73 -14.97
N GLU A 7 18.29 4.99 -13.68
CA GLU A 7 18.09 4.03 -12.59
C GLU A 7 16.74 4.18 -11.89
N ILE A 8 15.93 5.16 -12.30
CA ILE A 8 14.61 5.39 -11.72
C ILE A 8 13.69 4.19 -11.99
N LYS A 9 13.05 3.70 -10.92
CA LYS A 9 12.08 2.60 -10.97
C LYS A 9 10.74 3.05 -10.42
N VAL A 10 9.68 2.38 -10.83
CA VAL A 10 8.34 2.56 -10.27
C VAL A 10 8.35 2.29 -8.77
N GLY A 11 7.65 3.12 -8.00
CA GLY A 11 7.60 3.07 -6.54
C GLY A 11 8.69 3.86 -5.82
N MET A 12 9.76 4.29 -6.51
CA MET A 12 10.79 5.14 -5.89
C MET A 12 10.22 6.50 -5.51
N LEU A 13 10.76 7.06 -4.43
CA LEU A 13 10.52 8.44 -4.03
C LEU A 13 11.70 9.30 -4.46
N LEU A 14 11.38 10.38 -5.16
CA LEU A 14 12.34 11.37 -5.64
C LEU A 14 12.06 12.72 -4.98
N GLU A 15 13.13 13.40 -4.62
CA GLU A 15 13.07 14.81 -4.25
C GLU A 15 13.25 15.65 -5.51
N TYR A 16 12.22 16.39 -5.89
CA TYR A 16 12.24 17.22 -7.09
C TYR A 16 11.41 18.49 -6.88
N LYS A 17 11.96 19.63 -7.23
CA LYS A 17 11.34 20.97 -7.05
C LYS A 17 10.85 21.22 -5.62
N ASN A 18 11.65 20.86 -4.62
CA ASN A 18 11.34 20.98 -3.19
C ASN A 18 10.07 20.26 -2.74
N ASP A 19 9.74 19.16 -3.42
CA ASP A 19 8.61 18.30 -3.08
C ASP A 19 9.00 16.83 -3.21
N LEU A 20 8.27 15.96 -2.51
CA LEU A 20 8.41 14.52 -2.61
C LEU A 20 7.47 13.95 -3.65
N TRP A 21 8.04 13.18 -4.56
CA TRP A 21 7.34 12.59 -5.69
C TRP A 21 7.49 11.07 -5.70
N GLN A 22 6.38 10.37 -5.73
CA GLN A 22 6.35 8.94 -5.95
C GLN A 22 6.30 8.64 -7.44
N VAL A 23 7.21 7.83 -7.93
CA VAL A 23 7.25 7.39 -9.33
C VAL A 23 6.14 6.39 -9.58
N LEU A 24 5.19 6.75 -10.44
CA LEU A 24 4.09 5.89 -10.86
C LEU A 24 4.44 5.08 -12.09
N LYS A 25 5.15 5.69 -13.04
CA LYS A 25 5.53 5.06 -14.31
C LYS A 25 6.86 5.61 -14.78
N THR A 26 7.68 4.75 -15.36
CA THR A 26 8.93 5.15 -16.01
C THR A 26 9.06 4.45 -17.36
N GLN A 27 9.52 5.19 -18.35
CA GLN A 27 9.75 4.68 -19.70
C GLN A 27 11.10 5.17 -20.18
N HIS A 28 12.01 4.24 -20.49
CA HIS A 28 13.31 4.56 -21.07
C HIS A 28 13.21 4.58 -22.59
N VAL A 29 13.57 5.71 -23.18
CA VAL A 29 13.56 5.89 -24.62
C VAL A 29 15.00 6.09 -25.11
N LYS A 30 15.43 5.24 -26.02
CA LYS A 30 16.72 5.33 -26.70
C LYS A 30 16.44 5.68 -28.18
N PRO A 31 16.39 6.95 -28.57
CA PRO A 31 16.27 7.31 -29.98
C PRO A 31 17.54 6.94 -30.73
N GLY A 32 17.39 6.55 -31.98
CA GLY A 32 18.54 6.12 -32.82
C GLY A 32 19.58 7.23 -33.09
N LYS A 33 19.19 8.47 -32.95
CA LYS A 33 20.09 9.65 -32.96
C LYS A 33 19.73 10.54 -31.80
N GLY A 34 20.65 10.74 -30.87
CA GLY A 34 20.47 11.54 -29.64
C GLY A 34 20.69 10.75 -28.35
N GLY A 35 20.80 11.47 -27.26
CA GLY A 35 20.96 10.86 -25.92
C GLY A 35 19.72 10.13 -25.43
N ALA A 36 19.91 9.02 -24.72
CA ALA A 36 18.81 8.32 -24.06
C ALA A 36 18.17 9.19 -22.96
N PHE A 37 16.87 9.08 -22.80
CA PHE A 37 16.14 9.79 -21.76
C PHE A 37 15.12 8.88 -21.06
N ALA A 38 14.79 9.22 -19.82
CA ALA A 38 13.73 8.59 -19.05
C ALA A 38 12.54 9.55 -18.97
N GLN A 39 11.38 9.08 -19.37
CA GLN A 39 10.12 9.77 -19.15
C GLN A 39 9.50 9.20 -17.89
N VAL A 40 9.30 10.05 -16.88
CA VAL A 40 8.87 9.65 -15.55
C VAL A 40 7.55 10.33 -15.21
N GLU A 41 6.52 9.53 -14.99
CA GLU A 41 5.27 9.99 -14.41
C GLU A 41 5.34 9.80 -12.89
N MET A 42 5.13 10.87 -12.15
CA MET A 42 5.24 10.88 -10.71
C MET A 42 4.08 11.65 -10.08
N LYS A 43 3.75 11.32 -8.85
CA LYS A 43 2.69 11.95 -8.05
C LYS A 43 3.30 12.58 -6.82
N SER A 44 2.98 13.86 -6.57
CA SER A 44 3.35 14.50 -5.32
C SER A 44 2.63 13.86 -4.14
N LEU A 45 3.36 13.56 -3.08
CA LEU A 45 2.80 13.06 -1.83
C LEU A 45 2.07 14.15 -1.04
N ASN A 46 2.53 15.39 -1.16
CA ASN A 46 1.96 16.52 -0.42
C ASN A 46 0.71 17.11 -1.10
N LYS A 47 0.72 17.20 -2.43
CA LYS A 47 -0.31 17.94 -3.19
C LYS A 47 -1.23 17.04 -4.00
N SER A 48 -1.00 15.74 -4.03
CA SER A 48 -1.73 14.76 -4.86
C SER A 48 -1.75 15.09 -6.37
N THR A 49 -0.92 16.02 -6.81
CA THR A 49 -0.78 16.39 -8.24
C THR A 49 0.11 15.40 -8.95
N LYS A 50 -0.19 15.14 -10.22
CA LYS A 50 0.67 14.32 -11.08
C LYS A 50 1.56 15.22 -11.93
N LEU A 51 2.80 14.81 -12.12
CA LEU A 51 3.77 15.45 -12.97
C LEU A 51 4.39 14.41 -13.91
N ASN A 52 4.51 14.78 -15.18
CA ASN A 52 5.24 13.98 -16.15
C ASN A 52 6.49 14.78 -16.55
N GLU A 53 7.65 14.27 -16.23
CA GLU A 53 8.92 14.95 -16.45
C GLU A 53 9.85 14.05 -17.27
N ARG A 54 10.71 14.71 -18.05
CA ARG A 54 11.65 14.05 -18.95
C ARG A 54 13.07 14.36 -18.49
N PHE A 55 13.78 13.33 -18.05
CA PHE A 55 15.17 13.41 -17.60
C PHE A 55 16.11 12.79 -18.63
N ARG A 56 17.27 13.39 -18.84
CA ARG A 56 18.34 12.70 -19.59
C ARG A 56 18.84 11.51 -18.77
N SER A 57 19.18 10.39 -19.41
CA SER A 57 19.56 9.17 -18.69
C SER A 57 20.78 9.34 -17.76
N ASN A 58 21.65 10.29 -18.05
CA ASN A 58 22.82 10.66 -17.26
C ASN A 58 22.56 11.84 -16.30
N GLU A 59 21.33 12.36 -16.25
CA GLU A 59 20.96 13.43 -15.32
C GLU A 59 20.86 12.87 -13.91
N SER A 60 21.43 13.60 -12.96
CA SER A 60 21.36 13.23 -11.54
C SER A 60 20.05 13.70 -10.94
N VAL A 61 19.30 12.77 -10.36
CA VAL A 61 18.09 13.03 -9.56
C VAL A 61 18.32 12.61 -8.11
N GLU A 62 17.70 13.32 -7.21
CA GLU A 62 17.83 13.03 -5.79
C GLU A 62 16.76 12.02 -5.37
N LYS A 63 17.22 10.82 -5.00
CA LYS A 63 16.37 9.81 -4.39
C LYS A 63 16.19 10.16 -2.92
N ALA A 64 14.94 10.28 -2.45
CA ALA A 64 14.65 10.47 -1.05
C ALA A 64 15.08 9.24 -0.26
N SER A 65 15.83 9.45 0.83
CA SER A 65 16.14 8.40 1.79
C SER A 65 14.99 8.34 2.78
N LEU A 66 14.37 7.18 2.90
CA LEU A 66 13.31 6.91 3.86
C LEU A 66 13.87 6.13 5.03
N GLU A 67 13.35 6.41 6.20
CA GLU A 67 13.54 5.61 7.39
C GLU A 67 12.27 4.82 7.65
N ASP A 68 12.39 3.50 7.61
CA ASP A 68 11.29 2.59 7.81
C ASP A 68 11.27 2.13 9.27
N VAL A 69 10.17 2.42 9.96
CA VAL A 69 9.96 2.05 11.35
C VAL A 69 8.70 1.20 11.48
N THR A 70 8.80 0.16 12.28
CA THR A 70 7.69 -0.75 12.54
C THR A 70 6.82 -0.22 13.67
N TYR A 71 5.51 -0.17 13.42
CA TYR A 71 4.49 0.25 14.39
C TYR A 71 3.37 -0.78 14.47
N ASN A 72 2.71 -0.82 15.62
CA ASN A 72 1.47 -1.58 15.78
C ASN A 72 0.27 -0.62 15.72
N TYR A 73 -0.73 -1.01 14.96
CA TYR A 73 -1.98 -0.25 14.89
C TYR A 73 -2.75 -0.41 16.20
N LEU A 74 -3.27 0.70 16.73
CA LEU A 74 -4.09 0.72 17.95
C LEU A 74 -5.58 0.84 17.62
N TYR A 75 -5.98 1.99 17.14
CA TYR A 75 -7.37 2.32 16.81
C TYR A 75 -7.44 3.46 15.79
N SER A 76 -8.63 3.74 15.32
CA SER A 76 -8.92 4.90 14.46
C SER A 76 -9.99 5.79 15.05
N ASP A 77 -9.85 7.07 14.80
CA ASP A 77 -10.90 8.08 14.96
C ASP A 77 -11.51 8.41 13.59
N GLU A 78 -12.37 9.43 13.49
CA GLU A 78 -13.04 9.82 12.24
C GLU A 78 -12.05 10.19 11.13
N GLU A 79 -10.97 10.89 11.45
CA GLU A 79 -9.99 11.42 10.49
C GLU A 79 -8.59 10.84 10.64
N LYS A 80 -8.27 10.20 11.76
CA LYS A 80 -6.92 9.78 12.13
C LYS A 80 -6.83 8.31 12.47
N LEU A 81 -5.63 7.77 12.30
CA LEU A 81 -5.21 6.43 12.68
C LEU A 81 -4.10 6.55 13.72
N PHE A 82 -4.17 5.77 14.76
CA PHE A 82 -3.21 5.78 15.86
C PHE A 82 -2.37 4.51 15.88
N PHE A 83 -1.08 4.71 16.03
CA PHE A 83 -0.09 3.64 16.03
C PHE A 83 0.86 3.81 17.20
N ILE A 84 1.43 2.70 17.66
CA ILE A 84 2.44 2.68 18.73
C ILE A 84 3.69 1.93 18.26
N GLU A 85 4.85 2.49 18.52
CA GLU A 85 6.10 1.79 18.30
C GLU A 85 6.34 0.78 19.44
N PRO A 86 6.51 -0.52 19.15
CA PRO A 86 6.63 -1.54 20.20
C PRO A 86 7.91 -1.44 21.05
N LYS A 87 8.93 -0.71 20.57
CA LYS A 87 10.21 -0.56 21.29
C LYS A 87 10.26 0.66 22.18
N SER A 88 9.87 1.82 21.68
CA SER A 88 9.90 3.09 22.41
C SER A 88 8.60 3.42 23.13
N PHE A 89 7.48 2.75 22.74
CA PHE A 89 6.14 3.08 23.16
C PHE A 89 5.67 4.47 22.73
N GLU A 90 6.35 5.06 21.78
CA GLU A 90 5.93 6.32 21.18
C GLU A 90 4.67 6.12 20.32
N GLN A 91 3.72 7.00 20.53
CA GLN A 91 2.48 7.01 19.74
C GLN A 91 2.57 8.04 18.64
N ILE A 92 2.14 7.66 17.45
CA ILE A 92 2.01 8.58 16.33
C ILE A 92 0.60 8.54 15.75
N GLU A 93 0.21 9.63 15.12
CA GLU A 93 -1.05 9.74 14.42
C GLU A 93 -0.83 9.95 12.92
N LEU A 94 -1.61 9.27 12.10
CA LEU A 94 -1.63 9.43 10.66
C LEU A 94 -3.00 9.83 10.18
N ALA A 95 -3.07 10.76 9.22
CA ALA A 95 -4.32 11.08 8.57
C ALA A 95 -4.81 9.90 7.72
N LYS A 96 -6.11 9.57 7.77
CA LYS A 96 -6.70 8.51 6.94
C LYS A 96 -6.47 8.72 5.44
N ASN A 97 -6.36 9.97 4.99
CA ASN A 97 -6.08 10.31 3.59
C ASN A 97 -4.74 9.79 3.11
N LEU A 98 -3.74 9.71 4.00
CA LEU A 98 -2.41 9.21 3.68
C LEU A 98 -2.43 7.70 3.43
N VAL A 99 -3.26 6.99 4.20
CA VAL A 99 -3.36 5.53 4.15
C VAL A 99 -4.39 5.07 3.10
N GLY A 100 -5.43 5.86 2.88
CA GLY A 100 -6.48 5.58 1.89
C GLY A 100 -7.23 4.28 2.17
N GLU A 101 -7.49 3.50 1.13
CA GLU A 101 -8.22 2.22 1.21
C GLU A 101 -7.56 1.17 2.13
N LYS A 102 -6.25 1.24 2.31
CA LYS A 102 -5.51 0.34 3.22
C LYS A 102 -5.97 0.47 4.67
N SER A 103 -6.59 1.59 5.05
CA SER A 103 -7.14 1.79 6.40
C SER A 103 -8.20 0.76 6.78
N LYS A 104 -8.92 0.21 5.80
CA LYS A 104 -9.93 -0.84 6.00
C LYS A 104 -9.34 -2.20 6.38
N LEU A 105 -8.07 -2.40 6.09
CA LEU A 105 -7.35 -3.65 6.39
C LEU A 105 -6.65 -3.61 7.76
N LEU A 106 -6.65 -2.46 8.43
CA LEU A 106 -6.04 -2.30 9.73
C LEU A 106 -6.87 -2.99 10.81
N MET A 107 -6.19 -3.78 11.62
CA MET A 107 -6.75 -4.50 12.76
C MET A 107 -5.92 -4.19 14.00
N GLU A 108 -6.54 -4.26 15.18
CA GLU A 108 -5.83 -4.04 16.45
C GLU A 108 -4.56 -4.90 16.55
N ASN A 109 -3.48 -4.27 16.95
CA ASN A 109 -2.14 -4.87 17.05
C ASN A 109 -1.53 -5.36 15.73
N LEU A 110 -2.11 -4.97 14.57
CA LEU A 110 -1.48 -5.29 13.29
C LEU A 110 -0.16 -4.53 13.16
N GLU A 111 0.90 -5.29 12.89
CA GLU A 111 2.22 -4.73 12.62
C GLU A 111 2.26 -4.13 11.21
N VAL A 112 2.63 -2.87 11.12
CA VAL A 112 2.76 -2.11 9.87
C VAL A 112 4.12 -1.44 9.79
N THR A 113 4.59 -1.16 8.60
CA THR A 113 5.80 -0.38 8.38
C THR A 113 5.43 1.03 7.95
N ILE A 114 5.90 2.03 8.68
CA ILE A 114 5.70 3.43 8.34
C ILE A 114 7.03 4.01 7.90
N SER A 115 7.04 4.60 6.72
CA SER A 115 8.22 5.24 6.16
C SER A 115 8.20 6.72 6.46
N PHE A 116 9.31 7.22 7.00
CA PHE A 116 9.51 8.62 7.36
C PHE A 116 10.49 9.29 6.41
N TYR A 117 10.23 10.55 6.14
CA TYR A 117 11.15 11.45 5.48
C TYR A 117 11.25 12.76 6.28
N ASN A 118 12.46 13.07 6.78
CA ASN A 118 12.69 14.21 7.68
C ASN A 118 11.71 14.23 8.85
N ASP A 119 11.59 13.13 9.56
CA ASP A 119 10.70 12.91 10.72
C ASP A 119 9.19 13.04 10.42
N LYS A 120 8.83 13.10 9.14
CA LYS A 120 7.44 13.12 8.71
C LYS A 120 7.02 11.78 8.11
N PRO A 121 5.91 11.21 8.53
CA PRO A 121 5.38 9.99 7.93
C PRO A 121 4.89 10.28 6.51
N VAL A 122 5.39 9.52 5.54
CA VAL A 122 5.07 9.73 4.11
C VAL A 122 4.33 8.56 3.50
N SER A 123 4.48 7.37 4.06
CA SER A 123 3.84 6.16 3.53
C SER A 123 3.63 5.14 4.63
N LEU A 124 2.59 4.32 4.48
CA LEU A 124 2.32 3.17 5.32
C LEU A 124 2.24 1.92 4.44
N GLU A 125 2.99 0.90 4.81
CA GLU A 125 2.95 -0.41 4.18
C GLU A 125 2.37 -1.43 5.14
N LEU A 126 1.39 -2.18 4.64
CA LEU A 126 0.81 -3.32 5.34
C LEU A 126 1.70 -4.55 5.17
N PRO A 127 1.68 -5.50 6.12
CA PRO A 127 2.33 -6.78 5.91
C PRO A 127 1.70 -7.47 4.70
N LYS A 128 2.49 -8.26 3.97
CA LYS A 128 2.04 -8.97 2.78
C LYS A 128 0.83 -9.87 3.04
N ASN A 129 0.80 -10.46 4.22
CA ASN A 129 -0.24 -11.38 4.63
C ASN A 129 -0.89 -10.88 5.91
N ILE A 130 -2.20 -10.77 5.89
CA ILE A 130 -3.02 -10.40 7.04
C ILE A 130 -3.94 -11.56 7.34
N THR A 131 -3.92 -12.06 8.57
CA THR A 131 -4.84 -13.10 9.00
C THR A 131 -6.15 -12.46 9.44
N CYS A 132 -7.22 -12.75 8.72
CA CYS A 132 -8.56 -12.28 9.04
C CYS A 132 -9.44 -13.46 9.45
N VAL A 133 -10.38 -13.21 10.38
CA VAL A 133 -11.38 -14.19 10.77
C VAL A 133 -12.71 -13.88 10.11
N ILE A 134 -13.40 -14.91 9.66
CA ILE A 134 -14.75 -14.76 9.12
C ILE A 134 -15.71 -14.50 10.27
N GLU A 135 -16.29 -13.31 10.31
CA GLU A 135 -17.30 -12.94 11.30
C GLU A 135 -18.64 -13.59 10.96
N THR A 136 -19.09 -13.45 9.74
CA THR A 136 -20.35 -14.02 9.26
C THR A 136 -20.23 -14.48 7.82
N THR A 137 -20.90 -15.58 7.49
CA THR A 137 -21.04 -16.09 6.12
C THR A 137 -22.36 -16.81 5.97
N ASP A 138 -22.87 -16.89 4.74
CA ASP A 138 -24.08 -17.63 4.44
C ASP A 138 -23.85 -19.14 4.61
N VAL A 139 -24.87 -19.81 5.08
CA VAL A 139 -24.86 -21.27 5.19
C VAL A 139 -24.89 -21.89 3.79
N ALA A 140 -23.93 -22.76 3.50
CA ALA A 140 -23.97 -23.53 2.26
C ALA A 140 -25.18 -24.46 2.27
N LEU A 141 -26.17 -24.21 1.42
CA LEU A 141 -27.30 -25.11 1.24
C LEU A 141 -26.79 -26.41 0.60
N LYS A 142 -26.87 -27.51 1.35
CA LYS A 142 -26.64 -28.86 0.81
C LYS A 142 -27.60 -29.12 -0.33
N GLY A 143 -27.10 -29.22 -1.55
CA GLY A 143 -27.90 -29.62 -2.73
C GLY A 143 -27.89 -28.67 -3.91
N GLN A 144 -27.25 -27.51 -3.83
CA GLN A 144 -27.00 -26.71 -5.02
C GLN A 144 -25.73 -27.22 -5.72
N THR A 145 -25.97 -27.80 -6.85
CA THR A 145 -24.97 -28.35 -7.76
C THR A 145 -23.87 -27.35 -8.12
N ILE A 146 -22.65 -27.67 -7.70
CA ILE A 146 -21.46 -27.85 -8.57
C ILE A 146 -21.25 -26.81 -9.68
N SER A 147 -21.63 -25.60 -9.51
CA SER A 147 -20.94 -24.51 -10.16
C SER A 147 -20.32 -23.72 -9.04
N SER A 148 -19.01 -23.61 -9.05
CA SER A 148 -18.15 -22.85 -8.17
C SER A 148 -18.75 -21.49 -7.74
N SER A 149 -19.84 -21.54 -7.01
CA SER A 149 -20.50 -20.35 -6.51
C SER A 149 -19.85 -19.99 -5.18
N TYR A 150 -18.99 -18.99 -5.24
CA TYR A 150 -18.51 -18.34 -4.05
C TYR A 150 -19.69 -17.76 -3.28
N LYS A 151 -19.62 -17.80 -1.97
CA LYS A 151 -20.61 -17.18 -1.09
C LYS A 151 -20.04 -15.92 -0.43
N PRO A 152 -20.88 -14.92 -0.14
CA PRO A 152 -20.43 -13.71 0.54
C PRO A 152 -20.06 -14.04 1.99
N ALA A 153 -18.99 -13.44 2.45
CA ALA A 153 -18.52 -13.50 3.83
C ALA A 153 -18.09 -12.13 4.30
N LYS A 154 -18.35 -11.82 5.55
CA LYS A 154 -17.89 -10.61 6.20
C LYS A 154 -16.74 -10.97 7.14
N LEU A 155 -15.63 -10.23 7.01
CA LEU A 155 -14.47 -10.37 7.88
C LEU A 155 -14.65 -9.54 9.16
N ASN A 156 -13.90 -9.89 10.19
CA ASN A 156 -13.86 -9.16 11.48
C ASN A 156 -13.41 -7.70 11.36
N ASN A 157 -12.78 -7.31 10.26
CA ASN A 157 -12.43 -5.92 9.92
C ASN A 157 -13.52 -5.17 9.13
N GLY A 158 -14.70 -5.79 8.93
CA GLY A 158 -15.83 -5.20 8.21
C GLY A 158 -15.80 -5.31 6.70
N LEU A 159 -14.76 -5.92 6.11
CA LEU A 159 -14.68 -6.14 4.67
C LEU A 159 -15.58 -7.31 4.23
N ASN A 160 -16.24 -7.12 3.10
CA ASN A 160 -17.01 -8.17 2.44
C ASN A 160 -16.16 -8.81 1.35
N ILE A 161 -16.01 -10.11 1.40
CA ILE A 161 -15.29 -10.92 0.41
C ILE A 161 -16.14 -12.07 -0.07
N GLN A 162 -15.70 -12.71 -1.15
CA GLN A 162 -16.30 -13.94 -1.67
C GLN A 162 -15.41 -15.12 -1.25
N VAL A 163 -16.01 -16.11 -0.60
CA VAL A 163 -15.30 -17.30 -0.13
C VAL A 163 -15.88 -18.57 -0.75
N PRO A 164 -15.08 -19.64 -0.85
CA PRO A 164 -15.58 -20.94 -1.25
C PRO A 164 -16.70 -21.44 -0.31
N PRO A 165 -17.62 -22.30 -0.80
CA PRO A 165 -18.79 -22.72 -0.03
C PRO A 165 -18.46 -23.53 1.24
N PHE A 166 -17.26 -24.13 1.33
CA PHE A 166 -16.82 -24.93 2.49
C PHE A 166 -16.31 -24.09 3.67
N ILE A 167 -16.12 -22.78 3.48
CA ILE A 167 -15.66 -21.86 4.52
C ILE A 167 -16.82 -21.51 5.45
N GLU A 168 -16.57 -21.54 6.75
CA GLU A 168 -17.56 -21.29 7.81
C GLU A 168 -17.19 -20.05 8.65
N SER A 169 -18.14 -19.56 9.42
CA SER A 169 -17.90 -18.49 10.39
C SER A 169 -16.93 -18.98 11.46
N GLY A 170 -15.93 -18.16 11.79
CA GLY A 170 -14.84 -18.51 12.71
C GLY A 170 -13.59 -19.04 12.02
N ASP A 171 -13.65 -19.34 10.72
CA ASP A 171 -12.46 -19.74 9.96
C ASP A 171 -11.50 -18.57 9.78
N CYS A 172 -10.21 -18.87 9.87
CA CYS A 172 -9.14 -17.90 9.61
C CYS A 172 -8.73 -17.94 8.14
N LEU A 173 -8.72 -16.78 7.52
CA LEU A 173 -8.24 -16.60 6.15
C LEU A 173 -6.97 -15.77 6.12
N LEU A 174 -6.03 -16.20 5.28
CA LEU A 174 -4.87 -15.41 4.96
C LEU A 174 -5.18 -14.49 3.77
N TYR A 175 -5.26 -13.19 4.03
CA TYR A 175 -5.50 -12.18 3.03
C TYR A 175 -4.18 -11.55 2.59
N THR A 176 -3.92 -11.49 1.28
CA THR A 176 -2.73 -10.83 0.75
C THR A 176 -3.05 -9.37 0.43
N SER A 177 -2.31 -8.44 1.04
CA SER A 177 -2.54 -6.99 0.88
C SER A 177 -2.30 -6.47 -0.54
N ASP A 178 -1.50 -7.19 -1.34
CA ASP A 178 -1.20 -6.83 -2.73
C ASP A 178 -2.28 -7.25 -3.72
N ALA A 179 -3.21 -8.11 -3.30
CA ALA A 179 -4.26 -8.68 -4.14
C ALA A 179 -5.62 -8.07 -3.80
N ALA A 180 -5.74 -6.74 -3.79
CA ALA A 180 -7.01 -6.05 -3.55
C ALA A 180 -8.12 -6.46 -4.53
N ASP A 181 -7.76 -7.01 -5.68
CA ASP A 181 -8.66 -7.46 -6.75
C ASP A 181 -8.66 -8.98 -6.94
N ASP A 182 -7.74 -9.74 -6.29
CA ASP A 182 -7.68 -11.19 -6.40
C ASP A 182 -8.21 -11.86 -5.13
N ILE A 183 -9.29 -12.58 -5.31
CA ILE A 183 -9.89 -13.42 -4.28
C ILE A 183 -8.93 -14.59 -4.03
N PRO A 184 -8.51 -14.84 -2.77
CA PRO A 184 -7.69 -16.00 -2.48
C PRO A 184 -8.44 -17.29 -2.86
N ARG A 185 -7.83 -18.02 -3.73
CA ARG A 185 -8.34 -19.32 -4.18
C ARG A 185 -7.87 -20.41 -3.24
#